data_89798f03ec4e24c8236b4e04deab2623
#
_entry.id   89798f03ec4e24c8236b4e04deab2623
#
_cell.length_a   1.000
_cell.length_b   1.000
_cell.length_c   1.000
_cell.angle_alpha   90.00
_cell.angle_beta   90.00
_cell.angle_gamma   90.00
#
_symmetry.space_group_name_H-M   'P 1'
#
loop_
_entity.id
_entity.type
_entity.pdbx_description
1 polymer ?
#
loop_
_entity_poly.entity_id
_entity_poly.type
_entity_poly.pdbx_seq_one_letter_code
_entity_poly.pdbx_strand_id
1 'polypeptide(L)'
;LKNVNVKLPLGVMTVIAGVAGSGKSSLMEYFTSQYPGEVISIRQKDIGINLRSTPATYLDIADKIRALFAKENHIARSYFSFNSKGACPVCQGKGVIISDMAYMDSIETVCEVCHGTRYSEEVLKYQYKGKNIAEVMNMTVRQAIRFFENTDFVNKLDMLEQVGLGYLHLNQSMTTLSGGELQRVKLADKLEERGQIFILDEPTAGQDFRHYTDI
;
A
#
# COMPACT_ATOMS: atom_id res chain seq x y z
N LEU A 1 29.82 -7.07 13.53
CA LEU A 1 29.72 -8.40 14.14
C LEU A 1 31.06 -9.12 13.97
N LYS A 2 31.60 -9.75 15.02
CA LYS A 2 32.84 -10.53 14.96
C LYS A 2 32.54 -11.95 15.44
N ASN A 3 32.87 -12.95 14.61
CA ASN A 3 32.79 -14.39 14.95
C ASN A 3 31.40 -14.83 15.48
N VAL A 4 30.31 -14.39 14.84
CA VAL A 4 28.96 -14.78 15.20
C VAL A 4 28.55 -15.99 14.37
N ASN A 5 28.22 -17.10 15.04
CA ASN A 5 27.63 -18.30 14.43
C ASN A 5 26.18 -18.43 14.90
N VAL A 6 25.24 -18.40 13.98
CA VAL A 6 23.82 -18.52 14.27
C VAL A 6 23.22 -19.62 13.39
N LYS A 7 22.38 -20.47 14.00
CA LYS A 7 21.55 -21.45 13.28
C LYS A 7 20.10 -20.98 13.38
N LEU A 8 19.46 -20.72 12.25
CA LEU A 8 18.05 -20.32 12.18
C LEU A 8 17.24 -21.53 11.69
N PRO A 9 16.29 -22.03 12.50
CA PRO A 9 15.42 -23.11 12.05
C PRO A 9 14.47 -22.60 10.96
N LEU A 10 14.22 -23.40 9.94
CA LEU A 10 13.26 -23.10 8.86
C LEU A 10 11.85 -23.58 9.23
N GLY A 11 10.83 -22.94 8.63
CA GLY A 11 9.43 -23.33 8.81
C GLY A 11 8.82 -22.97 10.17
N VAL A 12 9.49 -22.13 10.96
CA VAL A 12 9.03 -21.64 12.26
C VAL A 12 9.28 -20.15 12.41
N MET A 13 8.52 -19.50 13.28
CA MET A 13 8.76 -18.11 13.64
C MET A 13 9.95 -18.04 14.60
N THR A 14 10.97 -17.25 14.24
CA THR A 14 12.16 -16.98 15.07
C THR A 14 12.22 -15.50 15.41
N VAL A 15 12.32 -15.17 16.70
CA VAL A 15 12.43 -13.79 17.18
C VAL A 15 13.87 -13.50 17.58
N ILE A 16 14.45 -12.43 17.03
CA ILE A 16 15.77 -11.94 17.40
C ILE A 16 15.61 -10.67 18.23
N ALA A 17 15.86 -10.77 19.52
CA ALA A 17 15.76 -9.66 20.45
C ALA A 17 17.15 -9.14 20.86
N GLY A 18 17.22 -7.87 21.21
CA GLY A 18 18.46 -7.23 21.70
C GLY A 18 18.32 -5.71 21.76
N VAL A 19 19.18 -5.05 22.51
CA VAL A 19 19.19 -3.59 22.65
C VAL A 19 19.51 -2.89 21.32
N ALA A 20 19.15 -1.61 21.23
CA ALA A 20 19.50 -0.80 20.05
C ALA A 20 21.02 -0.82 19.82
N GLY A 21 21.45 -0.94 18.56
CA GLY A 21 22.88 -1.01 18.22
C GLY A 21 23.57 -2.37 18.44
N SER A 22 22.85 -3.41 18.90
CA SER A 22 23.43 -4.75 19.13
C SER A 22 23.80 -5.52 17.84
N GLY A 23 23.47 -4.96 16.67
CA GLY A 23 23.81 -5.56 15.37
C GLY A 23 22.75 -6.49 14.80
N LYS A 24 21.49 -6.44 15.29
CA LYS A 24 20.38 -7.25 14.75
C LYS A 24 20.18 -7.03 13.25
N SER A 25 20.03 -5.78 12.83
CA SER A 25 19.81 -5.43 11.42
C SER A 25 21.01 -5.82 10.56
N SER A 26 22.26 -5.64 11.05
CA SER A 26 23.48 -6.09 10.34
C SER A 26 23.54 -7.61 10.18
N LEU A 27 23.07 -8.39 11.17
CA LEU A 27 22.96 -9.84 11.06
C LEU A 27 21.97 -10.25 9.98
N MET A 28 20.80 -9.58 9.95
CA MET A 28 19.76 -9.86 8.96
C MET A 28 20.19 -9.44 7.55
N GLU A 29 20.89 -8.31 7.41
CA GLU A 29 21.46 -7.88 6.13
C GLU A 29 22.47 -8.89 5.59
N TYR A 30 23.36 -9.36 6.45
CA TYR A 30 24.31 -10.40 6.07
C TYR A 30 23.56 -11.69 5.66
N PHE A 31 22.58 -12.13 6.44
CA PHE A 31 21.80 -13.32 6.12
C PHE A 31 21.07 -13.16 4.77
N THR A 32 20.40 -12.02 4.52
CA THR A 32 19.74 -11.72 3.24
C THR A 32 20.74 -11.78 2.07
N SER A 33 21.97 -11.29 2.27
CA SER A 33 23.00 -11.32 1.22
C SER A 33 23.49 -12.73 0.87
N GLN A 34 23.38 -13.68 1.80
CA GLN A 34 23.80 -15.08 1.58
C GLN A 34 22.73 -15.90 0.84
N TYR A 35 21.46 -15.48 0.91
CA TYR A 35 20.33 -16.20 0.31
C TYR A 35 19.51 -15.28 -0.62
N PRO A 36 20.13 -14.77 -1.71
CA PRO A 36 19.46 -13.89 -2.63
C PRO A 36 18.31 -14.61 -3.35
N GLY A 37 17.12 -14.00 -3.34
CA GLY A 37 15.91 -14.56 -3.93
C GLY A 37 15.13 -15.55 -3.06
N GLU A 38 15.69 -16.01 -1.94
CA GLU A 38 14.98 -16.87 -0.97
C GLU A 38 14.46 -16.08 0.23
N VAL A 39 15.04 -14.90 0.50
CA VAL A 39 14.72 -14.06 1.65
C VAL A 39 13.99 -12.81 1.21
N ILE A 40 12.80 -12.61 1.74
CA ILE A 40 12.01 -11.38 1.62
C ILE A 40 12.20 -10.56 2.89
N SER A 41 12.85 -9.40 2.77
CA SER A 41 13.03 -8.46 3.87
C SER A 41 12.02 -7.33 3.78
N ILE A 42 11.21 -7.15 4.83
CA ILE A 42 10.22 -6.10 4.95
C ILE A 42 10.73 -5.07 5.96
N ARG A 43 11.23 -3.93 5.44
CA ARG A 43 11.78 -2.83 6.23
C ARG A 43 10.85 -1.61 6.21
N GLN A 44 10.94 -0.79 7.24
CA GLN A 44 10.14 0.44 7.35
C GLN A 44 10.49 1.47 6.25
N LYS A 45 11.76 1.54 5.83
CA LYS A 45 12.32 2.65 5.03
C LYS A 45 12.37 2.46 3.50
N ASP A 46 11.99 1.31 2.95
CA ASP A 46 12.38 0.95 1.57
C ASP A 46 11.46 1.44 0.44
N ILE A 47 10.57 2.40 0.64
CA ILE A 47 9.68 2.86 -0.44
C ILE A 47 9.69 4.38 -0.55
N GLY A 48 9.93 4.86 -1.77
CA GLY A 48 9.67 6.23 -2.17
C GLY A 48 8.17 6.50 -2.25
N ILE A 49 7.53 6.63 -1.08
CA ILE A 49 6.10 6.94 -0.97
C ILE A 49 5.92 8.43 -1.24
N ASN A 50 4.97 8.75 -2.09
CA ASN A 50 4.56 10.13 -2.38
C ASN A 50 3.04 10.26 -2.26
N LEU A 51 2.52 11.48 -2.37
CA LEU A 51 1.08 11.79 -2.26
C LEU A 51 0.19 11.01 -3.26
N ARG A 52 0.76 10.44 -4.31
CA ARG A 52 0.04 9.63 -5.31
C ARG A 52 0.09 8.13 -5.01
N SER A 53 0.92 7.72 -4.06
CA SER A 53 1.01 6.32 -3.64
C SER A 53 -0.21 5.95 -2.81
N THR A 54 -0.93 4.91 -3.21
CA THR A 54 -2.11 4.37 -2.54
C THR A 54 -1.98 2.86 -2.40
N PRO A 55 -2.70 2.19 -1.48
CA PRO A 55 -2.71 0.73 -1.38
C PRO A 55 -3.00 0.07 -2.74
N ALA A 56 -3.99 0.59 -3.48
CA ALA A 56 -4.34 0.06 -4.79
C ALA A 56 -3.23 0.22 -5.84
N THR A 57 -2.46 1.33 -5.80
CA THR A 57 -1.34 1.52 -6.75
C THR A 57 -0.12 0.71 -6.34
N TYR A 58 0.10 0.52 -5.05
CA TYR A 58 1.23 -0.22 -4.54
C TYR A 58 1.13 -1.73 -4.85
N LEU A 59 -0.08 -2.29 -4.75
CA LEU A 59 -0.37 -3.69 -5.02
C LEU A 59 -0.74 -3.99 -6.49
N ASP A 60 -0.58 -3.02 -7.41
CA ASP A 60 -0.97 -3.10 -8.82
C ASP A 60 -2.48 -3.36 -9.07
N ILE A 61 -3.32 -3.23 -8.03
CA ILE A 61 -4.77 -3.37 -8.13
C ILE A 61 -5.38 -2.22 -8.95
N ALA A 62 -4.85 -1.01 -8.82
CA ALA A 62 -5.35 0.16 -9.55
C ALA A 62 -5.26 -0.03 -11.07
N ASP A 63 -4.23 -0.71 -11.58
CA ASP A 63 -4.11 -0.99 -13.01
C ASP A 63 -5.14 -2.00 -13.50
N LYS A 64 -5.42 -3.01 -12.70
CA LYS A 64 -6.47 -4.00 -12.96
C LYS A 64 -7.87 -3.34 -12.96
N ILE A 65 -8.17 -2.48 -11.99
CA ILE A 65 -9.41 -1.71 -11.95
C ILE A 65 -9.56 -0.84 -13.20
N ARG A 66 -8.49 -0.09 -13.59
CA ARG A 66 -8.50 0.72 -14.81
C ARG A 66 -8.75 -0.12 -16.07
N ALA A 67 -8.23 -1.34 -16.12
CA ALA A 67 -8.47 -2.26 -17.24
C ALA A 67 -9.94 -2.67 -17.35
N LEU A 68 -10.62 -2.92 -16.21
CA LEU A 68 -12.06 -3.23 -16.19
C LEU A 68 -12.89 -2.05 -16.71
N PHE A 69 -12.63 -0.83 -16.22
CA PHE A 69 -13.31 0.37 -16.69
C PHE A 69 -13.08 0.62 -18.19
N ALA A 70 -11.84 0.47 -18.65
CA ALA A 70 -11.47 0.64 -20.05
C ALA A 70 -12.21 -0.35 -20.96
N LYS A 71 -12.30 -1.60 -20.55
CA LYS A 71 -13.01 -2.66 -21.28
C LYS A 71 -14.50 -2.39 -21.36
N GLU A 72 -15.13 -2.03 -20.25
CA GLU A 72 -16.59 -1.79 -20.18
C GLU A 72 -17.01 -0.58 -21.01
N ASN A 73 -16.23 0.48 -20.99
CA ASN A 73 -16.57 1.74 -21.63
C ASN A 73 -15.92 1.94 -23.01
N HIS A 74 -15.13 0.98 -23.50
CA HIS A 74 -14.40 1.08 -24.78
C HIS A 74 -13.48 2.31 -24.89
N ILE A 75 -12.83 2.69 -23.78
CA ILE A 75 -11.98 3.87 -23.65
C ILE A 75 -10.59 3.46 -23.15
N ALA A 76 -9.57 4.21 -23.51
CA ALA A 76 -8.19 3.90 -23.11
C ALA A 76 -8.00 3.95 -21.58
N ARG A 77 -7.25 3.00 -21.01
CA ARG A 77 -6.96 2.91 -19.56
C ARG A 77 -6.45 4.20 -18.95
N SER A 78 -5.71 5.01 -19.71
CA SER A 78 -5.14 6.29 -19.25
C SER A 78 -6.21 7.30 -18.83
N TYR A 79 -7.43 7.20 -19.33
CA TYR A 79 -8.55 8.03 -18.89
C TYR A 79 -9.01 7.71 -17.46
N PHE A 80 -8.80 6.49 -17.01
CA PHE A 80 -9.17 6.04 -15.66
C PHE A 80 -8.00 6.14 -14.66
N SER A 81 -6.96 6.92 -14.99
CA SER A 81 -5.81 7.14 -14.12
C SER A 81 -5.73 8.59 -13.66
N PHE A 82 -5.74 8.81 -12.35
CA PHE A 82 -5.51 10.14 -11.78
C PHE A 82 -4.03 10.62 -11.92
N ASN A 83 -3.14 9.77 -12.45
CA ASN A 83 -1.76 10.13 -12.78
C ASN A 83 -1.57 10.39 -14.29
N SER A 84 -2.64 10.41 -15.07
CA SER A 84 -2.60 10.55 -16.53
C SER A 84 -3.81 11.36 -17.03
N LYS A 85 -4.43 10.95 -18.15
CA LYS A 85 -5.52 11.69 -18.81
C LYS A 85 -6.78 11.89 -17.95
N GLY A 86 -7.00 11.03 -16.97
CA GLY A 86 -8.13 11.15 -16.03
C GLY A 86 -7.89 12.06 -14.85
N ALA A 87 -6.72 12.68 -14.74
CA ALA A 87 -6.37 13.54 -13.63
C ALA A 87 -7.23 14.82 -13.59
N CYS A 88 -7.60 15.26 -12.39
CA CYS A 88 -8.15 16.61 -12.20
C CYS A 88 -7.16 17.64 -12.73
N PRO A 89 -7.57 18.57 -13.61
CA PRO A 89 -6.65 19.54 -14.22
C PRO A 89 -6.06 20.53 -13.22
N VAL A 90 -6.72 20.78 -12.10
CA VAL A 90 -6.29 21.75 -11.08
C VAL A 90 -5.25 21.14 -10.16
N CYS A 91 -5.55 20.03 -9.47
CA CYS A 91 -4.62 19.39 -8.54
C CYS A 91 -3.70 18.35 -9.21
N GLN A 92 -3.86 18.11 -10.50
CA GLN A 92 -3.09 17.12 -11.27
C GLN A 92 -3.05 15.73 -10.62
N GLY A 93 -4.20 15.29 -10.10
CA GLY A 93 -4.36 13.98 -9.46
C GLY A 93 -3.84 13.87 -8.03
N LYS A 94 -3.43 14.95 -7.39
CA LYS A 94 -3.01 14.95 -5.99
C LYS A 94 -4.20 14.86 -5.03
N GLY A 95 -5.35 15.42 -5.40
CA GLY A 95 -6.56 15.53 -4.57
C GLY A 95 -6.50 16.73 -3.63
N VAL A 96 -5.32 17.30 -3.43
CA VAL A 96 -5.06 18.46 -2.57
C VAL A 96 -4.27 19.54 -3.32
N ILE A 97 -4.38 20.77 -2.87
CA ILE A 97 -3.55 21.90 -3.28
C ILE A 97 -2.56 22.18 -2.14
N ILE A 98 -1.29 22.23 -2.49
CA ILE A 98 -0.22 22.55 -1.54
C ILE A 98 0.12 24.02 -1.72
N SER A 99 -0.01 24.80 -0.65
CA SER A 99 0.36 26.21 -0.61
C SER A 99 1.63 26.35 0.22
N ASP A 100 2.75 26.66 -0.44
CA ASP A 100 4.02 26.93 0.23
C ASP A 100 3.99 28.35 0.83
N MET A 101 4.17 28.44 2.12
CA MET A 101 4.34 29.71 2.81
C MET A 101 5.81 29.95 3.15
N ALA A 102 6.34 31.12 2.81
CA ALA A 102 7.77 31.44 2.84
C ALA A 102 8.50 31.25 4.18
N TYR A 103 7.78 31.04 5.29
CA TYR A 103 8.35 30.86 6.66
C TYR A 103 7.53 29.91 7.54
N MET A 104 6.61 29.12 6.96
CA MET A 104 5.75 28.17 7.69
C MET A 104 5.70 26.86 6.91
N ASP A 105 5.30 25.79 7.59
CA ASP A 105 5.04 24.51 6.94
C ASP A 105 3.98 24.68 5.84
N SER A 106 4.15 23.94 4.74
CA SER A 106 3.19 23.94 3.63
C SER A 106 1.80 23.50 4.11
N ILE A 107 0.77 24.23 3.72
CA ILE A 107 -0.63 23.89 4.05
C ILE A 107 -1.23 23.11 2.91
N GLU A 108 -1.76 21.94 3.23
CA GLU A 108 -2.53 21.12 2.29
C GLU A 108 -4.02 21.40 2.44
N THR A 109 -4.67 21.83 1.36
CA THR A 109 -6.13 22.01 1.31
C THR A 109 -6.74 21.07 0.28
N VAL A 110 -7.95 20.56 0.55
CA VAL A 110 -8.67 19.71 -0.42
C VAL A 110 -8.92 20.51 -1.69
N CYS A 111 -8.68 19.90 -2.84
CA CYS A 111 -8.92 20.54 -4.14
C CYS A 111 -10.41 20.85 -4.32
N GLU A 112 -10.77 22.12 -4.49
CA GLU A 112 -12.16 22.58 -4.62
C GLU A 112 -12.84 22.07 -5.90
N VAL A 113 -12.07 21.73 -6.95
CA VAL A 113 -12.62 21.26 -8.22
C VAL A 113 -12.96 19.78 -8.20
N CYS A 114 -12.10 18.94 -7.67
CA CYS A 114 -12.36 17.50 -7.64
C CYS A 114 -12.80 16.99 -6.26
N HIS A 115 -12.87 17.85 -5.25
CA HIS A 115 -13.27 17.50 -3.88
C HIS A 115 -12.52 16.29 -3.32
N GLY A 116 -11.21 16.20 -3.61
CA GLY A 116 -10.36 15.10 -3.17
C GLY A 116 -10.42 13.83 -3.99
N THR A 117 -11.31 13.70 -4.98
CA THR A 117 -11.45 12.48 -5.81
C THR A 117 -10.25 12.23 -6.71
N ARG A 118 -9.46 13.25 -7.02
CA ARG A 118 -8.28 13.23 -7.90
C ARG A 118 -8.60 13.16 -9.40
N TYR A 119 -9.85 12.88 -9.78
CA TYR A 119 -10.29 12.68 -11.16
C TYR A 119 -10.95 13.93 -11.74
N SER A 120 -10.91 14.06 -13.07
CA SER A 120 -11.66 15.06 -13.79
C SER A 120 -13.17 14.68 -13.82
N GLU A 121 -14.05 15.68 -13.90
CA GLU A 121 -15.50 15.46 -13.97
C GLU A 121 -15.91 14.62 -15.20
N GLU A 122 -15.19 14.76 -16.31
CA GLU A 122 -15.45 14.00 -17.54
C GLU A 122 -15.32 12.49 -17.31
N VAL A 123 -14.30 12.06 -16.58
CA VAL A 123 -14.03 10.64 -16.31
C VAL A 123 -15.09 10.04 -15.39
N LEU A 124 -15.67 10.83 -14.50
CA LEU A 124 -16.69 10.37 -13.54
C LEU A 124 -18.03 10.01 -14.20
N LYS A 125 -18.23 10.34 -15.47
CA LYS A 125 -19.42 9.92 -16.24
C LYS A 125 -19.39 8.44 -16.63
N TYR A 126 -18.22 7.83 -16.67
CA TYR A 126 -18.04 6.42 -17.03
C TYR A 126 -18.18 5.52 -15.81
N GLN A 127 -18.87 4.40 -15.97
CA GLN A 127 -19.21 3.50 -14.88
C GLN A 127 -18.76 2.05 -15.16
N TYR A 128 -18.50 1.32 -14.09
CA TYR A 128 -18.36 -0.13 -14.07
C TYR A 128 -19.24 -0.67 -12.94
N LYS A 129 -20.15 -1.60 -13.25
CA LYS A 129 -21.16 -2.12 -12.31
C LYS A 129 -21.92 -1.01 -11.57
N GLY A 130 -22.28 0.07 -12.28
CA GLY A 130 -23.06 1.19 -11.74
C GLY A 130 -22.31 2.17 -10.85
N LYS A 131 -20.95 2.09 -10.78
CA LYS A 131 -20.12 3.00 -10.01
C LYS A 131 -19.05 3.63 -10.88
N ASN A 132 -18.76 4.92 -10.66
CA ASN A 132 -17.65 5.60 -11.32
C ASN A 132 -16.31 5.23 -10.66
N ILE A 133 -15.21 5.60 -11.32
CA ILE A 133 -13.85 5.23 -10.85
C ILE A 133 -13.52 5.83 -9.48
N ALA A 134 -13.99 7.03 -9.15
CA ALA A 134 -13.73 7.66 -7.86
C ALA A 134 -14.48 6.94 -6.74
N GLU A 135 -15.74 6.55 -6.97
CA GLU A 135 -16.53 5.76 -6.01
C GLU A 135 -15.90 4.41 -5.75
N VAL A 136 -15.40 3.73 -6.79
CA VAL A 136 -14.72 2.45 -6.65
C VAL A 136 -13.41 2.60 -5.90
N MET A 137 -12.59 3.60 -6.25
CA MET A 137 -11.33 3.86 -5.57
C MET A 137 -11.51 4.34 -4.12
N ASN A 138 -12.69 4.89 -3.79
CA ASN A 138 -13.05 5.27 -2.41
C ASN A 138 -13.64 4.12 -1.58
N MET A 139 -13.79 2.92 -2.14
CA MET A 139 -14.19 1.74 -1.37
C MET A 139 -13.11 1.38 -0.34
N THR A 140 -13.55 0.87 0.81
CA THR A 140 -12.65 0.15 1.70
C THR A 140 -12.23 -1.17 1.03
N VAL A 141 -11.11 -1.74 1.47
CA VAL A 141 -10.65 -3.06 1.03
C VAL A 141 -11.77 -4.10 1.17
N ARG A 142 -12.47 -4.13 2.32
CA ARG A 142 -13.60 -5.03 2.58
C ARG A 142 -14.76 -4.84 1.61
N GLN A 143 -15.09 -3.61 1.24
CA GLN A 143 -16.10 -3.32 0.23
C GLN A 143 -15.65 -3.75 -1.17
N ALA A 144 -14.37 -3.51 -1.49
CA ALA A 144 -13.78 -3.88 -2.77
C ALA A 144 -13.73 -5.40 -2.99
N ILE A 145 -13.44 -6.20 -1.96
CA ILE A 145 -13.50 -7.67 -2.02
C ILE A 145 -14.87 -8.13 -2.53
N ARG A 146 -15.96 -7.61 -1.95
CA ARG A 146 -17.33 -7.96 -2.37
C ARG A 146 -17.66 -7.45 -3.78
N PHE A 147 -17.19 -6.26 -4.13
CA PHE A 147 -17.44 -5.66 -5.45
C PHE A 147 -16.69 -6.37 -6.59
N PHE A 148 -15.50 -6.88 -6.31
CA PHE A 148 -14.61 -7.55 -7.26
C PHE A 148 -14.49 -9.07 -7.07
N GLU A 149 -15.44 -9.72 -6.41
CA GLU A 149 -15.42 -11.14 -6.00
C GLU A 149 -14.99 -12.13 -7.09
N ASN A 150 -15.24 -11.84 -8.37
CA ASN A 150 -14.92 -12.71 -9.48
C ASN A 150 -13.76 -12.20 -10.35
N THR A 151 -12.83 -11.46 -9.78
CA THR A 151 -11.66 -10.95 -10.51
C THR A 151 -10.38 -11.66 -10.09
N ASP A 152 -9.38 -11.64 -10.97
CA ASP A 152 -8.07 -12.25 -10.75
C ASP A 152 -7.23 -11.58 -9.66
N PHE A 153 -7.59 -10.38 -9.22
CA PHE A 153 -6.87 -9.61 -8.21
C PHE A 153 -7.54 -9.57 -6.83
N VAL A 154 -8.68 -10.25 -6.67
CA VAL A 154 -9.39 -10.28 -5.37
C VAL A 154 -8.50 -10.85 -4.27
N ASN A 155 -7.64 -11.82 -4.58
CA ASN A 155 -6.69 -12.40 -3.62
C ASN A 155 -5.77 -11.35 -2.97
N LYS A 156 -5.35 -10.33 -3.73
CA LYS A 156 -4.54 -9.23 -3.17
C LYS A 156 -5.31 -8.37 -2.17
N LEU A 157 -6.61 -8.19 -2.41
CA LEU A 157 -7.50 -7.53 -1.45
C LEU A 157 -7.72 -8.39 -0.21
N ASP A 158 -7.88 -9.70 -0.38
CA ASP A 158 -8.00 -10.64 0.73
C ASP A 158 -6.74 -10.66 1.60
N MET A 159 -5.54 -10.56 1.01
CA MET A 159 -4.29 -10.42 1.77
C MET A 159 -4.28 -9.16 2.64
N LEU A 160 -4.76 -8.02 2.11
CA LEU A 160 -4.92 -6.81 2.92
C LEU A 160 -5.90 -6.99 4.07
N GLU A 161 -7.03 -7.68 3.84
CA GLU A 161 -7.99 -7.99 4.91
C GLU A 161 -7.38 -8.89 5.98
N GLN A 162 -6.64 -9.95 5.58
CA GLN A 162 -5.99 -10.91 6.48
C GLN A 162 -4.93 -10.25 7.39
N VAL A 163 -4.23 -9.22 6.88
CA VAL A 163 -3.29 -8.46 7.72
C VAL A 163 -3.98 -7.35 8.52
N GLY A 164 -5.32 -7.35 8.60
CA GLY A 164 -6.10 -6.42 9.40
C GLY A 164 -6.25 -5.03 8.79
N LEU A 165 -6.11 -4.86 7.47
CA LEU A 165 -6.21 -3.58 6.77
C LEU A 165 -7.51 -3.43 5.95
N GLY A 166 -8.54 -4.21 6.26
CA GLY A 166 -9.82 -4.20 5.56
C GLY A 166 -10.58 -2.87 5.61
N TYR A 167 -10.25 -2.00 6.55
CA TYR A 167 -10.83 -0.67 6.70
C TYR A 167 -10.19 0.41 5.82
N LEU A 168 -8.97 0.19 5.30
CA LEU A 168 -8.30 1.16 4.45
C LEU A 168 -9.05 1.36 3.14
N HIS A 169 -9.11 2.61 2.67
CA HIS A 169 -9.62 2.92 1.35
C HIS A 169 -8.59 2.63 0.26
N LEU A 170 -9.03 2.15 -0.90
CA LEU A 170 -8.15 1.85 -2.03
C LEU A 170 -7.33 3.06 -2.49
N ASN A 171 -7.89 4.28 -2.41
CA ASN A 171 -7.27 5.54 -2.79
C ASN A 171 -6.61 6.30 -1.63
N GLN A 172 -6.62 5.76 -0.42
CA GLN A 172 -5.99 6.42 0.73
C GLN A 172 -4.51 6.70 0.43
N SER A 173 -4.04 7.90 0.75
CA SER A 173 -2.61 8.19 0.56
C SER A 173 -1.77 7.36 1.52
N MET A 174 -0.75 6.68 1.01
CA MET A 174 0.16 5.91 1.85
C MET A 174 0.99 6.80 2.80
N THR A 175 1.06 8.10 2.53
CA THR A 175 1.72 9.07 3.43
C THR A 175 0.93 9.33 4.72
N THR A 176 -0.37 8.99 4.74
CA THR A 176 -1.24 9.12 5.92
C THR A 176 -1.28 7.86 6.78
N LEU A 177 -0.68 6.78 6.32
CA LEU A 177 -0.63 5.52 7.05
C LEU A 177 0.40 5.59 8.18
N SER A 178 0.06 4.97 9.30
CA SER A 178 1.03 4.72 10.37
C SER A 178 2.14 3.78 9.89
N GLY A 179 3.29 3.78 10.56
CA GLY A 179 4.40 2.89 10.21
C GLY A 179 3.99 1.41 10.21
N GLY A 180 3.15 1.00 11.17
CA GLY A 180 2.65 -0.38 11.24
C GLY A 180 1.66 -0.73 10.12
N GLU A 181 0.78 0.19 9.72
CA GLU A 181 -0.12 -0.02 8.56
C GLU A 181 0.68 -0.16 7.28
N LEU A 182 1.66 0.73 7.08
CA LEU A 182 2.54 0.69 5.93
C LEU A 182 3.29 -0.63 5.82
N GLN A 183 3.81 -1.12 6.96
CA GLN A 183 4.51 -2.40 7.01
C GLN A 183 3.58 -3.57 6.68
N ARG A 184 2.33 -3.54 7.15
CA ARG A 184 1.32 -4.55 6.81
C ARG A 184 0.90 -4.51 5.34
N VAL A 185 0.83 -3.33 4.70
CA VAL A 185 0.63 -3.23 3.25
C VAL A 185 1.78 -3.90 2.50
N LYS A 186 3.04 -3.66 2.93
CA LYS A 186 4.22 -4.32 2.35
C LYS A 186 4.18 -5.84 2.55
N LEU A 187 3.76 -6.29 3.73
CA LEU A 187 3.61 -7.71 4.02
C LEU A 187 2.58 -8.36 3.10
N ALA A 188 1.40 -7.73 2.95
CA ALA A 188 0.35 -8.23 2.06
C ALA A 188 0.82 -8.40 0.61
N ASP A 189 1.66 -7.48 0.10
CA ASP A 189 2.23 -7.59 -1.24
C ASP A 189 3.14 -8.83 -1.40
N LYS A 190 3.81 -9.23 -0.32
CA LYS A 190 4.81 -10.31 -0.34
C LYS A 190 4.25 -11.68 0.05
N LEU A 191 3.06 -11.76 0.64
CA LEU A 191 2.48 -13.03 1.10
C LEU A 191 2.11 -14.00 -0.04
N GLU A 192 1.92 -13.51 -1.27
CA GLU A 192 1.70 -14.37 -2.43
C GLU A 192 2.97 -15.15 -2.86
N GLU A 193 4.14 -14.69 -2.48
CA GLU A 193 5.42 -15.32 -2.81
C GLU A 193 5.64 -16.56 -1.94
N ARG A 194 5.52 -17.76 -2.51
CA ARG A 194 5.62 -19.04 -1.78
C ARG A 194 7.06 -19.48 -1.53
N GLY A 195 7.28 -20.15 -0.40
CA GLY A 195 8.50 -20.89 -0.11
C GLY A 195 9.69 -20.03 0.32
N GLN A 196 9.45 -18.83 0.81
CA GLN A 196 10.50 -17.86 1.15
C GLN A 196 10.60 -17.62 2.65
N ILE A 197 11.76 -17.10 3.05
CA ILE A 197 12.03 -16.68 4.42
C ILE A 197 11.64 -15.21 4.54
N PHE A 198 10.68 -14.90 5.41
CA PHE A 198 10.30 -13.52 5.69
C PHE A 198 11.11 -12.96 6.84
N ILE A 199 11.75 -11.80 6.63
CA ILE A 199 12.39 -11.01 7.67
C ILE A 199 11.59 -9.74 7.90
N LEU A 200 11.08 -9.61 9.11
CA LEU A 200 10.34 -8.43 9.57
C LEU A 200 11.25 -7.62 10.50
N ASP A 201 11.64 -6.41 10.10
CA ASP A 201 12.45 -5.52 10.94
C ASP A 201 11.51 -4.62 11.74
N GLU A 202 11.57 -4.72 13.08
CA GLU A 202 10.73 -4.00 14.05
C GLU A 202 9.21 -4.06 13.74
N PRO A 203 8.60 -5.26 13.59
CA PRO A 203 7.23 -5.41 13.14
C PRO A 203 6.16 -4.77 14.06
N THR A 204 6.54 -4.43 15.29
CA THR A 204 5.67 -3.79 16.28
C THR A 204 5.93 -2.29 16.46
N ALA A 205 6.89 -1.71 15.71
CA ALA A 205 7.19 -0.30 15.81
C ALA A 205 5.98 0.56 15.43
N GLY A 206 5.57 1.44 16.35
CA GLY A 206 4.40 2.31 16.16
C GLY A 206 3.04 1.66 16.38
N GLN A 207 2.99 0.44 16.92
CA GLN A 207 1.73 -0.21 17.32
C GLN A 207 1.46 0.03 18.80
N ASP A 208 0.21 0.40 19.13
CA ASP A 208 -0.25 0.46 20.50
C ASP A 208 -0.58 -0.97 20.96
N PHE A 209 0.09 -1.46 22.01
CA PHE A 209 -0.04 -2.83 22.54
C PHE A 209 -1.44 -3.16 23.05
N ARG A 210 -2.37 -2.19 23.11
CA ARG A 210 -3.73 -2.37 23.62
C ARG A 210 -4.65 -3.23 22.75
N HIS A 211 -4.24 -3.56 21.52
CA HIS A 211 -5.04 -4.37 20.57
C HIS A 211 -4.59 -5.84 20.43
N TYR A 212 -3.70 -6.32 21.30
CA TYR A 212 -3.19 -7.71 21.24
C TYR A 212 -3.98 -8.73 22.09
N THR A 213 -5.13 -8.35 22.65
CA THR A 213 -5.92 -9.26 23.51
C THR A 213 -6.97 -10.09 22.77
N ASP A 214 -7.10 -9.95 21.44
CA ASP A 214 -8.14 -10.61 20.64
C ASP A 214 -7.56 -11.43 19.46
N ILE A 215 -6.52 -12.25 19.72
CA ILE A 215 -6.08 -13.32 18.82
C ILE A 215 -6.07 -14.65 19.57
#